data_44f8d9a131b6713e6ec807084342aa73
#
_entry.id   44f8d9a131b6713e6ec807084342aa73
#
_cell.length_a   1.000
_cell.length_b   1.000
_cell.length_c   1.000
_cell.angle_alpha   90.00
_cell.angle_beta   90.00
_cell.angle_gamma   90.00
#
_symmetry.space_group_name_H-M   'P 1'
#
loop_
_entity.id
_entity.type
_entity.pdbx_description
1 polymer ?
#
loop_
_entity_poly.entity_id
_entity_poly.type
_entity_poly.pdbx_seq_one_letter_code
_entity_poly.pdbx_strand_id
1 'polypeptide(L)'
;GTMQTTRVHELVDKGYKDNGLLDRIIFVYPSSQEISDWPIDEDFTASSFEKYSALWEDVINRICEICFITDENNDYALQNVLNFSPEAGTYFTNWRNGLIHKVNQIKDDGLVDSRIMKIPMIAARLALVFQILRWACGEVHKDFVDIDSIKSAIRLSSYFEDCYSNIQRFMLME
;
A
#
# COMPACT_ATOMS: atom_id res chain seq x y z
N GLY A 1 13.79 -3.04 -1.17
CA GLY A 1 14.92 -3.55 -1.94
C GLY A 1 14.51 -3.95 -3.35
N THR A 2 15.49 -4.19 -4.19
CA THR A 2 15.29 -4.65 -5.58
C THR A 2 15.81 -6.08 -5.72
N MET A 3 15.20 -6.86 -6.61
CA MET A 3 15.59 -8.23 -6.92
C MET A 3 15.60 -8.42 -8.43
N GLN A 4 16.59 -9.14 -8.94
CA GLN A 4 16.63 -9.54 -10.34
C GLN A 4 15.54 -10.59 -10.62
N THR A 5 14.84 -10.47 -11.74
CA THR A 5 13.76 -11.41 -12.12
C THR A 5 14.24 -12.85 -12.21
N THR A 6 15.50 -13.06 -12.66
CA THR A 6 16.13 -14.38 -12.74
C THR A 6 16.32 -15.06 -11.37
N ARG A 7 16.22 -14.33 -10.28
CA ARG A 7 16.38 -14.86 -8.91
C ARG A 7 15.05 -15.01 -8.17
N VAL A 8 13.94 -14.65 -8.79
CA VAL A 8 12.62 -14.71 -8.13
C VAL A 8 12.23 -16.15 -7.76
N HIS A 9 12.63 -17.15 -8.57
CA HIS A 9 12.40 -18.57 -8.28
C HIS A 9 13.03 -19.02 -6.95
N GLU A 10 14.18 -18.42 -6.55
CA GLU A 10 14.83 -18.74 -5.27
C GLU A 10 13.93 -18.48 -4.05
N LEU A 11 12.92 -17.61 -4.18
CA LEU A 11 11.94 -17.36 -3.11
C LEU A 11 11.01 -18.55 -2.88
N VAL A 12 10.73 -19.32 -3.95
CA VAL A 12 9.90 -20.53 -3.86
C VAL A 12 10.73 -21.69 -3.33
N ASP A 13 11.93 -21.88 -3.85
CA ASP A 13 12.85 -22.97 -3.49
C ASP A 13 13.19 -22.98 -1.99
N LYS A 14 13.24 -21.80 -1.37
CA LYS A 14 13.49 -21.67 0.07
C LYS A 14 12.25 -21.90 0.95
N GLY A 15 11.13 -22.34 0.40
CA GLY A 15 9.89 -22.60 1.14
C GLY A 15 9.20 -21.35 1.69
N TYR A 16 9.54 -20.16 1.17
CA TYR A 16 8.93 -18.90 1.63
C TYR A 16 7.44 -18.79 1.25
N LYS A 17 6.97 -19.58 0.28
CA LYS A 17 5.56 -19.67 -0.07
C LYS A 17 4.76 -20.34 1.05
N ASP A 18 5.30 -21.42 1.62
CA ASP A 18 4.59 -22.26 2.59
C ASP A 18 4.47 -21.60 3.97
N ASN A 19 5.38 -20.71 4.33
CA ASN A 19 5.36 -19.99 5.61
C ASN A 19 4.60 -18.64 5.56
N GLY A 20 3.99 -18.31 4.41
CA GLY A 20 3.22 -17.09 4.20
C GLY A 20 4.06 -15.79 4.21
N LEU A 21 5.37 -15.88 4.04
CA LEU A 21 6.25 -14.70 3.94
C LEU A 21 5.92 -13.91 2.68
N LEU A 22 5.77 -14.57 1.54
CA LEU A 22 5.49 -13.92 0.26
C LEU A 22 4.17 -13.15 0.27
N ASP A 23 3.19 -13.63 1.04
CA ASP A 23 1.89 -12.98 1.19
C ASP A 23 1.97 -11.63 1.94
N ARG A 24 3.07 -11.36 2.63
CA ARG A 24 3.29 -10.13 3.40
C ARG A 24 4.17 -9.14 2.67
N ILE A 25 4.79 -9.55 1.56
CA ILE A 25 5.65 -8.70 0.74
C ILE A 25 4.80 -8.02 -0.32
N ILE A 26 4.91 -6.72 -0.42
CA ILE A 26 4.35 -5.96 -1.53
C ILE A 26 5.38 -5.97 -2.66
N PHE A 27 5.00 -6.60 -3.77
CA PHE A 27 5.82 -6.63 -4.96
C PHE A 27 5.42 -5.50 -5.91
N VAL A 28 6.43 -4.89 -6.53
CA VAL A 28 6.25 -3.91 -7.61
C VAL A 28 6.99 -4.44 -8.82
N TYR A 29 6.26 -4.65 -9.92
CA TYR A 29 6.81 -5.11 -11.18
C TYR A 29 6.22 -4.27 -12.31
N PRO A 30 6.99 -3.28 -12.85
CA PRO A 30 6.50 -2.44 -13.94
C PRO A 30 6.18 -3.29 -15.18
N SER A 31 5.05 -3.02 -15.80
CA SER A 31 4.59 -3.75 -16.98
C SER A 31 5.38 -3.42 -18.27
N SER A 32 6.08 -2.28 -18.30
CA SER A 32 6.94 -1.87 -19.41
C SER A 32 8.37 -1.66 -18.92
N GLN A 33 9.33 -2.12 -19.71
CA GLN A 33 10.76 -1.90 -19.48
C GLN A 33 11.32 -0.89 -20.48
N GLU A 34 10.47 -0.07 -21.09
CA GLU A 34 10.94 1.00 -21.94
C GLU A 34 11.67 2.03 -21.09
N ILE A 35 12.96 2.15 -21.36
CA ILE A 35 13.78 3.20 -20.77
C ILE A 35 13.58 4.42 -21.66
N SER A 36 12.83 5.40 -21.16
CA SER A 36 12.74 6.70 -21.82
C SER A 36 13.98 7.54 -21.50
N ASP A 37 14.33 8.41 -22.44
CA ASP A 37 15.36 9.42 -22.18
C ASP A 37 14.97 10.25 -20.95
N TRP A 38 15.95 10.59 -20.15
CA TRP A 38 15.74 11.54 -19.06
C TRP A 38 15.42 12.90 -19.68
N PRO A 39 14.28 13.51 -19.35
CA PRO A 39 14.04 14.88 -19.79
C PRO A 39 15.14 15.77 -19.23
N ILE A 40 15.77 16.54 -20.10
CA ILE A 40 16.66 17.62 -19.68
C ILE A 40 15.74 18.70 -19.11
N ASP A 41 15.44 18.57 -17.85
CA ASP A 41 14.58 19.54 -17.15
C ASP A 41 15.47 20.72 -16.76
N GLU A 42 15.41 21.79 -17.55
CA GLU A 42 16.14 23.03 -17.26
C GLU A 42 15.67 23.68 -15.94
N ASP A 43 14.49 23.29 -15.44
CA ASP A 43 13.90 23.76 -14.19
C ASP A 43 14.43 23.02 -12.95
N PHE A 44 15.23 21.99 -13.09
CA PHE A 44 15.84 21.29 -11.94
C PHE A 44 17.04 22.07 -11.41
N THR A 45 16.79 23.31 -11.00
CA THR A 45 17.79 24.18 -10.40
C THR A 45 17.96 23.85 -8.91
N ALA A 46 19.12 24.17 -8.34
CA ALA A 46 19.36 24.06 -6.89
C ALA A 46 18.25 24.75 -6.07
N SER A 47 17.70 25.87 -6.57
CA SER A 47 16.60 26.61 -5.97
C SER A 47 15.28 25.83 -5.93
N SER A 48 14.95 25.06 -6.97
CA SER A 48 13.74 24.21 -6.95
C SER A 48 13.90 23.05 -5.99
N PHE A 49 15.08 22.46 -5.91
CA PHE A 49 15.37 21.39 -4.95
C PHE A 49 15.23 21.87 -3.50
N GLU A 50 15.80 23.02 -3.17
CA GLU A 50 15.67 23.63 -1.83
C GLU A 50 14.22 23.88 -1.45
N LYS A 51 13.43 24.42 -2.39
CA LYS A 51 12.00 24.67 -2.20
C LYS A 51 11.22 23.38 -1.91
N TYR A 52 11.41 22.34 -2.72
CA TYR A 52 10.71 21.06 -2.54
C TYR A 52 11.19 20.32 -1.29
N SER A 53 12.48 20.42 -0.95
CA SER A 53 13.02 19.86 0.29
C SER A 53 12.38 20.50 1.51
N ALA A 54 12.23 21.83 1.55
CA ALA A 54 11.58 22.54 2.64
C ALA A 54 10.10 22.15 2.78
N LEU A 55 9.36 22.06 1.67
CA LEU A 55 7.96 21.62 1.69
C LEU A 55 7.82 20.19 2.22
N TRP A 56 8.74 19.30 1.83
CA TRP A 56 8.74 17.93 2.31
C TRP A 56 9.08 17.85 3.80
N GLU A 57 10.03 18.66 4.27
CA GLU A 57 10.38 18.77 5.69
C GLU A 57 9.19 19.21 6.52
N ASP A 58 8.42 20.22 6.05
CA ASP A 58 7.19 20.66 6.71
C ASP A 58 6.15 19.53 6.82
N VAL A 59 5.96 18.74 5.75
CA VAL A 59 5.04 17.58 5.76
C VAL A 59 5.48 16.56 6.79
N ILE A 60 6.77 16.22 6.83
CA ILE A 60 7.32 15.27 7.80
C ILE A 60 7.18 15.78 9.22
N ASN A 61 7.50 17.04 9.48
CA ASN A 61 7.37 17.65 10.80
C ASN A 61 5.91 17.59 11.30
N ARG A 62 4.93 17.91 10.44
CA ARG A 62 3.50 17.78 10.78
C ARG A 62 3.09 16.35 11.10
N ILE A 63 3.63 15.36 10.38
CA ILE A 63 3.37 13.95 10.69
C ILE A 63 3.99 13.56 12.04
N CYS A 64 5.20 14.03 12.34
CA CYS A 64 5.89 13.78 13.61
C CYS A 64 5.19 14.42 14.81
N GLU A 65 4.41 15.51 14.59
CA GLU A 65 3.57 16.13 15.63
C GLU A 65 2.34 15.29 16.01
N ILE A 66 2.01 14.24 15.26
CA ILE A 66 1.01 13.26 15.67
C ILE A 66 1.58 12.50 16.87
N CYS A 67 1.40 13.08 18.06
CA CYS A 67 1.89 12.50 19.29
C CYS A 67 1.26 11.13 19.54
N PHE A 68 2.11 10.15 19.77
CA PHE A 68 1.72 8.93 20.49
C PHE A 68 1.48 9.36 21.94
N ILE A 69 0.23 9.48 22.35
CA ILE A 69 -0.12 9.75 23.74
C ILE A 69 0.14 8.44 24.47
N THR A 70 1.16 8.43 25.31
CA THR A 70 1.38 7.36 26.30
C THR A 70 0.54 7.67 27.52
N ASP A 71 -0.07 6.67 28.12
CA ASP A 71 -0.68 6.80 29.45
C ASP A 71 0.39 6.94 30.54
N GLU A 72 -0.03 7.20 31.78
CA GLU A 72 0.86 7.36 32.93
C GLU A 72 1.72 6.12 33.23
N ASN A 73 1.38 4.97 32.67
CA ASN A 73 2.08 3.69 32.82
C ASN A 73 3.01 3.36 31.66
N ASN A 74 3.20 4.28 30.70
CA ASN A 74 3.98 4.06 29.48
C ASN A 74 3.35 3.03 28.52
N ASP A 75 2.11 2.62 28.73
CA ASP A 75 1.36 1.82 27.77
C ASP A 75 0.90 2.73 26.61
N TYR A 76 1.09 2.25 25.38
CA TYR A 76 0.64 3.00 24.19
C TYR A 76 -0.86 3.13 24.21
N ALA A 77 -1.37 4.30 24.57
CA ALA A 77 -2.79 4.56 24.50
C ALA A 77 -3.24 4.52 23.03
N LEU A 78 -4.19 3.67 22.72
CA LEU A 78 -4.86 3.54 21.42
C LEU A 78 -5.74 4.76 21.08
N GLN A 79 -5.35 5.97 21.48
CA GLN A 79 -6.19 7.16 21.42
C GLN A 79 -6.29 7.79 20.03
N ASN A 80 -5.44 7.38 19.08
CA ASN A 80 -5.47 7.90 17.70
C ASN A 80 -6.04 6.89 16.70
N VAL A 81 -7.23 6.36 16.99
CA VAL A 81 -7.96 5.51 16.06
C VAL A 81 -8.73 6.38 15.07
N LEU A 82 -8.31 6.39 13.80
CA LEU A 82 -9.10 6.98 12.72
C LEU A 82 -10.12 5.95 12.23
N ASN A 83 -11.39 6.33 12.29
CA ASN A 83 -12.47 5.55 11.69
C ASN A 83 -12.66 5.96 10.22
N PHE A 84 -13.30 5.12 9.45
CA PHE A 84 -13.79 5.50 8.12
C PHE A 84 -14.97 6.47 8.25
N SER A 85 -15.08 7.43 7.33
CA SER A 85 -16.34 8.14 7.14
C SER A 85 -17.44 7.13 6.77
N PRO A 86 -18.74 7.41 7.02
CA PRO A 86 -19.82 6.50 6.68
C PRO A 86 -19.80 6.07 5.20
N GLU A 87 -19.50 6.98 4.31
CA GLU A 87 -19.37 6.72 2.87
C GLU A 87 -18.16 5.82 2.56
N ALA A 88 -16.99 6.13 3.11
CA ALA A 88 -15.78 5.34 2.95
C ALA A 88 -15.96 3.92 3.50
N GLY A 89 -16.59 3.78 4.66
CA GLY A 89 -16.88 2.50 5.29
C GLY A 89 -17.81 1.64 4.42
N THR A 90 -18.86 2.24 3.87
CA THR A 90 -19.78 1.55 2.94
C THR A 90 -19.05 1.09 1.67
N TYR A 91 -18.25 1.97 1.09
CA TYR A 91 -17.49 1.67 -0.12
C TYR A 91 -16.49 0.54 0.11
N PHE A 92 -15.72 0.61 1.20
CA PHE A 92 -14.74 -0.41 1.58
C PHE A 92 -15.41 -1.78 1.84
N THR A 93 -16.54 -1.78 2.56
CA THR A 93 -17.28 -3.00 2.87
C THR A 93 -17.81 -3.69 1.61
N ASN A 94 -18.37 -2.92 0.67
CA ASN A 94 -18.86 -3.44 -0.60
C ASN A 94 -17.74 -4.04 -1.45
N TRP A 95 -16.61 -3.35 -1.53
CA TRP A 95 -15.43 -3.86 -2.23
C TRP A 95 -14.89 -5.15 -1.59
N ARG A 96 -14.74 -5.18 -0.26
CA ARG A 96 -14.30 -6.36 0.48
C ARG A 96 -15.23 -7.54 0.27
N ASN A 97 -16.54 -7.32 0.32
CA ASN A 97 -17.53 -8.37 0.07
C ASN A 97 -17.41 -8.91 -1.36
N GLY A 98 -17.15 -8.05 -2.35
CA GLY A 98 -16.84 -8.48 -3.72
C GLY A 98 -15.63 -9.42 -3.80
N LEU A 99 -14.56 -9.16 -3.04
CA LEU A 99 -13.41 -10.07 -2.95
C LEU A 99 -13.79 -11.41 -2.32
N ILE A 100 -14.57 -11.41 -1.24
CA ILE A 100 -15.04 -12.63 -0.58
C ILE A 100 -15.88 -13.49 -1.53
N HIS A 101 -16.77 -12.87 -2.31
CA HIS A 101 -17.55 -13.59 -3.32
C HIS A 101 -16.66 -14.23 -4.39
N LYS A 102 -15.64 -13.52 -4.89
CA LYS A 102 -14.68 -14.09 -5.83
C LYS A 102 -13.95 -15.30 -5.25
N VAL A 103 -13.46 -15.18 -4.01
CA VAL A 103 -12.78 -16.29 -3.31
C VAL A 103 -13.70 -17.51 -3.16
N ASN A 104 -14.96 -17.28 -2.79
CA ASN A 104 -15.92 -18.38 -2.61
C ASN A 104 -16.27 -19.08 -3.92
N GLN A 105 -16.22 -18.38 -5.06
CA GLN A 105 -16.41 -18.99 -6.40
C GLN A 105 -15.23 -19.88 -6.81
N ILE A 106 -14.00 -19.52 -6.40
CA ILE A 106 -12.77 -20.27 -6.72
C ILE A 106 -12.61 -21.49 -5.81
N LYS A 107 -13.32 -21.56 -4.67
CA LYS A 107 -13.23 -22.66 -3.69
C LYS A 107 -13.56 -24.06 -4.26
N ASP A 108 -14.28 -24.14 -5.34
CA ASP A 108 -14.59 -25.42 -5.99
C ASP A 108 -13.36 -26.11 -6.59
N ASP A 109 -12.26 -25.36 -6.81
CA ASP A 109 -10.99 -25.86 -7.36
C ASP A 109 -9.90 -26.14 -6.29
N GLY A 110 -10.19 -25.97 -5.02
CA GLY A 110 -9.37 -26.46 -3.89
C GLY A 110 -8.21 -25.55 -3.44
N LEU A 111 -7.88 -24.48 -4.12
CA LEU A 111 -6.76 -23.59 -3.75
C LEU A 111 -7.20 -22.14 -3.61
N VAL A 112 -7.59 -21.76 -2.39
CA VAL A 112 -7.78 -20.33 -2.04
C VAL A 112 -6.42 -19.71 -1.82
N ASP A 113 -6.07 -18.73 -2.64
CA ASP A 113 -4.88 -17.89 -2.38
C ASP A 113 -5.08 -17.11 -1.08
N SER A 114 -4.31 -17.46 -0.05
CA SER A 114 -4.35 -16.83 1.28
C SER A 114 -4.07 -15.32 1.22
N ARG A 115 -3.40 -14.87 0.16
CA ARG A 115 -3.07 -13.47 -0.09
C ARG A 115 -4.32 -12.61 -0.30
N ILE A 116 -5.32 -13.11 -1.03
CA ILE A 116 -6.57 -12.37 -1.30
C ILE A 116 -7.23 -11.91 0.01
N MET A 117 -7.13 -12.71 1.07
CA MET A 117 -7.68 -12.37 2.38
C MET A 117 -6.87 -11.28 3.11
N LYS A 118 -5.65 -11.00 2.68
CA LYS A 118 -4.77 -9.95 3.26
C LYS A 118 -4.88 -8.61 2.55
N ILE A 119 -5.39 -8.59 1.30
CA ILE A 119 -5.54 -7.36 0.50
C ILE A 119 -6.36 -6.28 1.22
N PRO A 120 -7.52 -6.60 1.86
CA PRO A 120 -8.30 -5.59 2.57
C PRO A 120 -7.53 -4.91 3.70
N MET A 121 -6.67 -5.65 4.40
CA MET A 121 -5.83 -5.08 5.45
C MET A 121 -4.76 -4.16 4.87
N ILE A 122 -4.16 -4.53 3.74
CA ILE A 122 -3.19 -3.68 3.03
C ILE A 122 -3.88 -2.39 2.56
N ALA A 123 -5.05 -2.50 1.95
CA ALA A 123 -5.82 -1.35 1.49
C ALA A 123 -6.22 -0.40 2.64
N ALA A 124 -6.64 -0.94 3.78
CA ALA A 124 -6.97 -0.13 4.95
C ALA A 124 -5.75 0.63 5.49
N ARG A 125 -4.58 -0.01 5.55
CA ARG A 125 -3.32 0.63 5.96
C ARG A 125 -2.89 1.72 4.99
N LEU A 126 -2.98 1.48 3.69
CA LEU A 126 -2.68 2.47 2.66
C LEU A 126 -3.64 3.66 2.73
N ALA A 127 -4.93 3.40 2.98
CA ALA A 127 -5.91 4.47 3.12
C ALA A 127 -5.59 5.39 4.30
N LEU A 128 -5.15 4.82 5.42
CA LEU A 128 -4.67 5.59 6.57
C LEU A 128 -3.45 6.44 6.19
N VAL A 129 -2.47 5.85 5.51
CA VAL A 129 -1.27 6.58 5.05
C VAL A 129 -1.67 7.73 4.12
N PHE A 130 -2.54 7.50 3.14
CA PHE A 130 -3.01 8.55 2.24
C PHE A 130 -3.75 9.66 2.97
N GLN A 131 -4.63 9.31 3.92
CA GLN A 131 -5.34 10.31 4.71
C GLN A 131 -4.39 11.20 5.49
N ILE A 132 -3.41 10.61 6.16
CA ILE A 132 -2.43 11.35 6.96
C ILE A 132 -1.51 12.20 6.08
N LEU A 133 -1.06 11.69 4.93
CA LEU A 133 -0.26 12.47 3.98
C LEU A 133 -1.05 13.66 3.42
N ARG A 134 -2.29 13.45 2.99
CA ARG A 134 -3.16 14.52 2.49
C ARG A 134 -3.47 15.56 3.56
N TRP A 135 -3.66 15.13 4.81
CA TRP A 135 -3.80 16.05 5.93
C TRP A 135 -2.50 16.84 6.16
N ALA A 136 -1.35 16.20 6.15
CA ALA A 136 -0.07 16.88 6.32
C ALA A 136 0.21 17.89 5.19
N CYS A 137 -0.26 17.63 3.98
CA CYS A 137 -0.23 18.57 2.86
C CYS A 137 -1.30 19.68 2.95
N GLY A 138 -2.20 19.64 3.93
CA GLY A 138 -3.25 20.64 4.12
C GLY A 138 -4.49 20.48 3.24
N GLU A 139 -4.67 19.32 2.60
CA GLU A 139 -5.78 19.06 1.67
C GLU A 139 -7.07 18.64 2.38
N VAL A 140 -6.97 17.97 3.52
CA VAL A 140 -8.10 17.36 4.24
C VAL A 140 -7.94 17.44 5.75
N HIS A 141 -9.02 17.15 6.48
CA HIS A 141 -9.00 16.99 7.94
C HIS A 141 -8.51 15.59 8.34
N LYS A 142 -7.98 15.44 9.57
CA LYS A 142 -7.46 14.17 10.08
C LYS A 142 -8.47 13.34 10.90
N ASP A 143 -9.74 13.75 10.95
CA ASP A 143 -10.71 13.20 11.91
C ASP A 143 -11.21 11.81 11.51
N PHE A 144 -11.15 11.49 10.22
CA PHE A 144 -11.56 10.21 9.65
C PHE A 144 -10.88 9.94 8.32
N VAL A 145 -10.88 8.69 7.88
CA VAL A 145 -10.43 8.30 6.54
C VAL A 145 -11.57 8.52 5.57
N ASP A 146 -11.38 9.41 4.60
CA ASP A 146 -12.37 9.78 3.60
C ASP A 146 -12.46 8.79 2.42
N ILE A 147 -13.47 9.02 1.57
CA ILE A 147 -13.76 8.15 0.42
C ILE A 147 -12.63 8.19 -0.62
N ASP A 148 -11.95 9.31 -0.82
CA ASP A 148 -10.91 9.43 -1.85
C ASP A 148 -9.63 8.72 -1.41
N SER A 149 -9.29 8.77 -0.13
CA SER A 149 -8.19 8.00 0.44
C SER A 149 -8.43 6.50 0.31
N ILE A 150 -9.67 6.02 0.53
CA ILE A 150 -10.00 4.59 0.37
C ILE A 150 -9.99 4.17 -1.10
N LYS A 151 -10.53 4.96 -2.02
CA LYS A 151 -10.50 4.68 -3.47
C LYS A 151 -9.07 4.58 -3.99
N SER A 152 -8.22 5.53 -3.58
CA SER A 152 -6.80 5.53 -3.96
C SER A 152 -6.06 4.30 -3.41
N ALA A 153 -6.33 3.92 -2.17
CA ALA A 153 -5.74 2.75 -1.54
C ALA A 153 -6.17 1.44 -2.23
N ILE A 154 -7.45 1.30 -2.56
CA ILE A 154 -7.97 0.13 -3.28
C ILE A 154 -7.34 0.04 -4.67
N ARG A 155 -7.24 1.17 -5.39
CA ARG A 155 -6.59 1.21 -6.70
C ARG A 155 -5.13 0.78 -6.63
N LEU A 156 -4.37 1.28 -5.65
CA LEU A 156 -2.97 0.88 -5.46
C LEU A 156 -2.84 -0.57 -5.03
N SER A 157 -3.75 -1.08 -4.19
CA SER A 157 -3.78 -2.49 -3.82
C SER A 157 -4.02 -3.40 -5.01
N SER A 158 -4.92 -3.02 -5.93
CA SER A 158 -5.15 -3.77 -7.17
C SER A 158 -3.91 -3.80 -8.06
N TYR A 159 -3.18 -2.68 -8.18
CA TYR A 159 -1.90 -2.65 -8.89
C TYR A 159 -0.88 -3.62 -8.29
N PHE A 160 -0.77 -3.70 -6.97
CA PHE A 160 0.14 -4.65 -6.31
C PHE A 160 -0.26 -6.11 -6.55
N GLU A 161 -1.56 -6.40 -6.66
CA GLU A 161 -2.04 -7.73 -7.02
C GLU A 161 -1.68 -8.11 -8.47
N ASP A 162 -1.80 -7.17 -9.39
CA ASP A 162 -1.37 -7.38 -10.78
C ASP A 162 0.14 -7.63 -10.85
N CYS A 163 0.94 -6.85 -10.11
CA CYS A 163 2.38 -7.06 -10.00
C CYS A 163 2.72 -8.45 -9.44
N TYR A 164 2.03 -8.88 -8.39
CA TYR A 164 2.23 -10.19 -7.81
C TYR A 164 1.86 -11.32 -8.77
N SER A 165 0.74 -11.20 -9.47
CA SER A 165 0.32 -12.17 -10.49
C SER A 165 1.36 -12.31 -11.61
N ASN A 166 1.98 -11.21 -12.03
CA ASN A 166 3.07 -11.25 -13.00
C ASN A 166 4.31 -11.96 -12.44
N ILE A 167 4.67 -11.69 -11.19
CA ILE A 167 5.81 -12.34 -10.52
C ILE A 167 5.55 -13.83 -10.30
N GLN A 168 4.33 -14.24 -9.96
CA GLN A 168 3.99 -15.66 -9.83
C GLN A 168 4.27 -16.44 -11.12
N ARG A 169 4.08 -15.82 -12.29
CA ARG A 169 4.44 -16.47 -13.57
C ARG A 169 5.92 -16.79 -13.65
N PHE A 170 6.79 -15.87 -13.18
CA PHE A 170 8.23 -16.14 -13.13
C PHE A 170 8.62 -17.18 -12.08
N MET A 171 7.86 -17.28 -10.98
CA MET A 171 8.08 -18.32 -9.96
C MET A 171 7.72 -19.73 -10.45
N LEU A 172 6.85 -19.84 -11.46
CA LEU A 172 6.34 -21.10 -12.02
C LEU A 172 7.04 -21.48 -13.33
N MET A 173 7.89 -20.62 -13.88
CA MET A 173 8.72 -20.94 -15.05
C MET A 173 9.97 -21.69 -14.56
N GLU A 174 9.98 -23.01 -14.78
CA GLU A 174 11.18 -23.85 -14.66
C GLU A 174 12.19 -23.56 -15.77
#